data_2a7c3fb88b35b7cc8a36e9b04e6197ff
#
_entry.id   2a7c3fb88b35b7cc8a36e9b04e6197ff
#
_cell.length_a   1.000
_cell.length_b   1.000
_cell.length_c   1.000
_cell.angle_alpha   90.00
_cell.angle_beta   90.00
_cell.angle_gamma   90.00
#
_symmetry.space_group_name_H-M   'P 1'
#
loop_
_entity.id
_entity.type
_entity.pdbx_description
1 polymer ?
#
loop_
_entity_poly.entity_id
_entity_poly.type
_entity_poly.pdbx_seq_one_letter_code
_entity_poly.pdbx_strand_id
1 'polypeptide(L)'
;EYGTMALKDVLAPAIQLADGYAIEAQLASTIERQKDWIKKWKYAPAIMLPHLGQSYEAPEPGEIFVQKDLAATWRKLVATEQQALKQGKTRKQAIYAAYDRFYKGDIAQEIVRGAKEDGGLFTLQDLANWKVRIEEPVSTTYKGITVYKLPFWQQGPALLQALNILENADLKSMGFNSPRYIHA
;
A
#
# COMPACT_ATOMS: atom_id res chain seq x y z
N GLU A 1 -9.45 -15.07 -1.99
CA GLU A 1 -10.21 -16.11 -1.26
C GLU A 1 -11.64 -15.64 -0.94
N TYR A 2 -11.83 -14.48 -0.32
CA TYR A 2 -13.09 -14.05 0.29
C TYR A 2 -13.93 -13.11 -0.58
N GLY A 3 -13.31 -12.47 -1.57
CA GLY A 3 -14.00 -11.50 -2.43
C GLY A 3 -14.93 -12.16 -3.44
N THR A 4 -15.96 -11.43 -3.87
CA THR A 4 -16.95 -11.85 -4.87
C THR A 4 -16.97 -10.99 -6.12
N MET A 5 -16.40 -9.78 -6.06
CA MET A 5 -16.35 -8.84 -7.18
C MET A 5 -15.29 -9.23 -8.23
N ALA A 6 -15.50 -8.85 -9.47
CA ALA A 6 -14.49 -8.96 -10.52
C ALA A 6 -13.35 -7.94 -10.27
N LEU A 7 -12.12 -8.30 -10.68
CA LEU A 7 -10.97 -7.43 -10.50
C LEU A 7 -11.15 -6.09 -11.25
N LYS A 8 -11.80 -6.10 -12.40
CA LYS A 8 -12.10 -4.88 -13.16
C LYS A 8 -12.94 -3.88 -12.36
N ASP A 9 -13.93 -4.37 -11.59
CA ASP A 9 -14.83 -3.50 -10.83
C ASP A 9 -14.12 -2.94 -9.59
N VAL A 10 -13.24 -3.76 -8.96
CA VAL A 10 -12.43 -3.33 -7.82
C VAL A 10 -11.39 -2.28 -8.24
N LEU A 11 -10.73 -2.46 -9.39
CA LEU A 11 -9.67 -1.56 -9.86
C LEU A 11 -10.18 -0.36 -10.67
N ALA A 12 -11.45 -0.36 -11.10
CA ALA A 12 -12.00 0.72 -11.94
C ALA A 12 -11.77 2.13 -11.34
N PRO A 13 -12.12 2.43 -10.08
CA PRO A 13 -11.90 3.75 -9.50
C PRO A 13 -10.41 4.10 -9.40
N ALA A 14 -9.54 3.13 -9.07
CA ALA A 14 -8.11 3.36 -9.00
C ALA A 14 -7.51 3.67 -10.39
N ILE A 15 -7.95 2.94 -11.42
CA ILE A 15 -7.55 3.19 -12.81
C ILE A 15 -8.01 4.58 -13.25
N GLN A 16 -9.25 4.96 -12.92
CA GLN A 16 -9.78 6.29 -13.22
C GLN A 16 -8.93 7.41 -12.60
N LEU A 17 -8.53 7.27 -11.33
CA LEU A 17 -7.65 8.23 -10.67
C LEU A 17 -6.26 8.27 -11.30
N ALA A 18 -5.72 7.11 -11.69
CA ALA A 18 -4.40 7.05 -12.35
C ALA A 18 -4.43 7.63 -13.79
N ASP A 19 -5.58 7.57 -14.46
CA ASP A 19 -5.77 8.24 -15.77
C ASP A 19 -5.76 9.76 -15.65
N GLY A 20 -6.09 10.29 -14.49
CA GLY A 20 -5.98 11.71 -14.17
C GLY A 20 -7.02 12.18 -13.16
N TYR A 21 -6.57 12.94 -12.19
CA TYR A 21 -7.44 13.64 -11.23
C TYR A 21 -6.84 15.00 -10.88
N ALA A 22 -7.68 15.92 -10.45
CA ALA A 22 -7.23 17.22 -9.97
C ALA A 22 -6.48 17.04 -8.64
N ILE A 23 -5.16 17.28 -8.65
CA ILE A 23 -4.32 17.07 -7.46
C ILE A 23 -4.67 18.07 -6.36
N GLU A 24 -4.76 17.59 -5.12
CA GLU A 24 -5.03 18.45 -3.97
C GLU A 24 -3.75 19.20 -3.51
N ALA A 25 -3.96 20.35 -2.88
CA ALA A 25 -2.89 21.27 -2.46
C ALA A 25 -1.87 20.61 -1.51
N GLN A 26 -2.31 19.68 -0.65
CA GLN A 26 -1.42 19.02 0.30
C GLN A 26 -0.39 18.12 -0.40
N LEU A 27 -0.82 17.32 -1.37
CA LEU A 27 0.10 16.46 -2.13
C LEU A 27 1.01 17.30 -3.02
N ALA A 28 0.47 18.28 -3.75
CA ALA A 28 1.23 19.19 -4.59
C ALA A 28 2.35 19.88 -3.78
N SER A 29 2.02 20.48 -2.63
CA SER A 29 2.98 21.09 -1.71
C SER A 29 4.00 20.09 -1.15
N THR A 30 3.59 18.83 -0.92
CA THR A 30 4.50 17.80 -0.43
C THR A 30 5.51 17.39 -1.50
N ILE A 31 5.07 17.24 -2.74
CA ILE A 31 5.93 16.96 -3.89
C ILE A 31 6.95 18.10 -4.05
N GLU A 32 6.51 19.36 -4.01
CA GLU A 32 7.41 20.50 -4.13
C GLU A 32 8.48 20.52 -3.02
N ARG A 33 8.09 20.31 -1.76
CA ARG A 33 9.04 20.23 -0.64
C ARG A 33 10.05 19.09 -0.78
N GLN A 34 9.67 18.00 -1.46
CA GLN A 34 10.51 16.83 -1.63
C GLN A 34 11.22 16.78 -2.99
N LYS A 35 11.10 17.82 -3.82
CA LYS A 35 11.61 17.83 -5.20
C LYS A 35 13.08 17.43 -5.33
N ASP A 36 13.94 17.90 -4.42
CA ASP A 36 15.38 17.59 -4.45
C ASP A 36 15.66 16.11 -4.14
N TRP A 37 14.83 15.49 -3.34
CA TRP A 37 14.86 14.05 -3.11
C TRP A 37 14.32 13.29 -4.31
N ILE A 38 13.19 13.70 -4.89
CA ILE A 38 12.55 13.10 -6.06
C ILE A 38 13.53 13.11 -7.25
N LYS A 39 14.30 14.17 -7.44
CA LYS A 39 15.31 14.30 -8.51
C LYS A 39 16.45 13.27 -8.43
N LYS A 40 16.66 12.64 -7.28
CA LYS A 40 17.67 11.57 -7.12
C LYS A 40 17.22 10.24 -7.74
N TRP A 41 15.94 10.06 -8.00
CA TRP A 41 15.38 8.85 -8.58
C TRP A 41 15.24 8.97 -10.09
N LYS A 42 15.67 7.95 -10.81
CA LYS A 42 15.76 7.98 -12.28
C LYS A 42 14.43 8.29 -12.98
N TYR A 43 13.32 7.74 -12.48
CA TYR A 43 12.01 7.81 -13.15
C TYR A 43 11.01 8.74 -12.46
N ALA A 44 11.19 9.03 -11.19
CA ALA A 44 10.25 9.81 -10.40
C ALA A 44 10.05 11.26 -10.90
N PRO A 45 11.08 11.98 -11.34
CA PRO A 45 10.90 13.35 -11.84
C PRO A 45 9.92 13.45 -13.02
N ALA A 46 9.96 12.49 -13.94
CA ALA A 46 9.08 12.49 -15.11
C ALA A 46 7.59 12.36 -14.76
N ILE A 47 7.27 11.85 -13.57
CA ILE A 47 5.89 11.68 -13.10
C ILE A 47 5.51 12.78 -12.10
N MET A 48 6.40 13.08 -11.16
CA MET A 48 6.11 13.92 -10.01
C MET A 48 6.42 15.41 -10.23
N LEU A 49 7.27 15.74 -11.21
CA LEU A 49 7.73 17.11 -11.44
C LEU A 49 7.40 17.55 -12.88
N PRO A 50 6.12 17.79 -13.22
CA PRO A 50 5.72 18.16 -14.58
C PRO A 50 6.30 19.52 -15.02
N HIS A 51 6.70 20.36 -14.09
CA HIS A 51 7.29 21.66 -14.34
C HIS A 51 8.81 21.71 -14.03
N LEU A 52 9.49 20.57 -14.23
CA LEU A 52 10.93 20.41 -13.94
C LEU A 52 11.75 21.54 -14.57
N GLY A 53 12.58 22.19 -13.74
CA GLY A 53 13.43 23.34 -14.13
C GLY A 53 12.77 24.70 -13.96
N GLN A 54 11.52 24.78 -13.51
CA GLN A 54 10.86 26.04 -13.14
C GLN A 54 11.07 26.36 -11.65
N SER A 55 10.62 27.53 -11.20
CA SER A 55 10.67 27.92 -9.78
C SER A 55 9.83 26.99 -8.88
N TYR A 56 8.67 26.57 -9.37
CA TYR A 56 7.81 25.55 -8.79
C TYR A 56 7.77 24.37 -9.76
N GLU A 57 8.19 23.19 -9.32
CA GLU A 57 8.38 22.03 -10.20
C GLU A 57 7.30 20.96 -10.03
N ALA A 58 6.60 20.95 -8.89
CA ALA A 58 5.47 20.06 -8.64
C ALA A 58 4.24 20.45 -9.50
N PRO A 59 3.22 19.58 -9.60
CA PRO A 59 1.93 19.98 -10.15
C PRO A 59 1.31 21.11 -9.32
N GLU A 60 0.67 22.07 -9.96
CA GLU A 60 -0.12 23.11 -9.28
C GLU A 60 -1.38 22.48 -8.66
N PRO A 61 -1.86 22.99 -7.49
CA PRO A 61 -3.12 22.56 -6.92
C PRO A 61 -4.29 22.66 -7.93
N GLY A 62 -4.99 21.56 -8.15
CA GLY A 62 -6.06 21.47 -9.15
C GLY A 62 -5.62 21.05 -10.55
N GLU A 63 -4.33 20.99 -10.82
CA GLU A 63 -3.80 20.45 -12.07
C GLU A 63 -4.10 18.96 -12.21
N ILE A 64 -4.28 18.48 -13.43
CA ILE A 64 -4.56 17.06 -13.68
C ILE A 64 -3.28 16.25 -13.55
N PHE A 65 -3.20 15.49 -12.47
CA PHE A 65 -2.09 14.59 -12.19
C PHE A 65 -2.35 13.20 -12.77
N VAL A 66 -1.43 12.71 -13.61
CA VAL A 66 -1.61 11.48 -14.38
C VAL A 66 -0.48 10.49 -14.11
N GLN A 67 -0.84 9.22 -13.90
CA GLN A 67 0.09 8.10 -13.70
C GLN A 67 -0.14 7.01 -14.78
N LYS A 68 0.25 7.30 -16.00
CA LYS A 68 -0.01 6.45 -17.18
C LYS A 68 0.46 5.01 -17.02
N ASP A 69 1.66 4.82 -16.52
CA ASP A 69 2.27 3.49 -16.38
C ASP A 69 1.60 2.66 -15.30
N LEU A 70 1.16 3.30 -14.21
CA LEU A 70 0.37 2.66 -13.16
C LEU A 70 -0.99 2.22 -13.69
N ALA A 71 -1.69 3.09 -14.42
CA ALA A 71 -2.96 2.76 -15.06
C ALA A 71 -2.81 1.61 -16.07
N ALA A 72 -1.75 1.64 -16.89
CA ALA A 72 -1.45 0.56 -17.83
C ALA A 72 -1.18 -0.77 -17.11
N THR A 73 -0.45 -0.74 -16.00
CA THR A 73 -0.16 -1.93 -15.19
C THR A 73 -1.44 -2.54 -14.61
N TRP A 74 -2.33 -1.74 -14.04
CA TRP A 74 -3.61 -2.24 -13.53
C TRP A 74 -4.50 -2.79 -14.64
N ARG A 75 -4.53 -2.15 -15.81
CA ARG A 75 -5.25 -2.67 -16.99
C ARG A 75 -4.71 -4.03 -17.45
N LYS A 76 -3.40 -4.26 -17.38
CA LYS A 76 -2.81 -5.57 -17.68
C LYS A 76 -3.34 -6.65 -16.73
N LEU A 77 -3.48 -6.36 -15.44
CA LEU A 77 -4.03 -7.30 -14.45
C LEU A 77 -5.49 -7.61 -14.75
N VAL A 78 -6.30 -6.59 -14.99
CA VAL A 78 -7.72 -6.73 -15.38
C VAL A 78 -7.87 -7.57 -16.67
N ALA A 79 -7.08 -7.27 -17.69
CA ALA A 79 -7.11 -7.99 -18.96
C ALA A 79 -6.73 -9.47 -18.77
N THR A 80 -5.79 -9.77 -17.89
CA THR A 80 -5.37 -11.15 -17.60
C THR A 80 -6.48 -11.96 -16.93
N GLU A 81 -7.16 -11.39 -15.92
CA GLU A 81 -8.34 -12.03 -15.32
C GLU A 81 -9.42 -12.30 -16.36
N GLN A 82 -9.78 -11.29 -17.16
CA GLN A 82 -10.82 -11.42 -18.17
C GLN A 82 -10.48 -12.47 -19.22
N GLN A 83 -9.23 -12.53 -19.67
CA GLN A 83 -8.78 -13.54 -20.63
C GLN A 83 -8.87 -14.95 -20.03
N ALA A 84 -8.47 -15.12 -18.79
CA ALA A 84 -8.56 -16.39 -18.10
C ALA A 84 -10.01 -16.88 -17.94
N LEU A 85 -10.94 -15.96 -17.61
CA LEU A 85 -12.37 -16.27 -17.55
C LEU A 85 -12.93 -16.67 -18.92
N LYS A 86 -12.56 -15.97 -20.01
CA LYS A 86 -12.94 -16.34 -21.39
C LYS A 86 -12.42 -17.72 -21.80
N GLN A 87 -11.32 -18.19 -21.21
CA GLN A 87 -10.76 -19.53 -21.39
C GLN A 87 -11.44 -20.62 -20.52
N GLY A 88 -12.53 -20.29 -19.83
CA GLY A 88 -13.27 -21.21 -18.97
C GLY A 88 -12.66 -21.45 -17.60
N LYS A 89 -11.68 -20.66 -17.17
CA LYS A 89 -11.12 -20.76 -15.81
C LYS A 89 -12.12 -20.27 -14.77
N THR A 90 -12.09 -20.88 -13.59
CA THR A 90 -12.89 -20.41 -12.46
C THR A 90 -12.44 -19.02 -12.04
N ARG A 91 -13.30 -18.26 -11.33
CA ARG A 91 -12.97 -16.95 -10.79
C ARG A 91 -11.64 -16.95 -10.00
N LYS A 92 -11.46 -17.93 -9.12
CA LYS A 92 -10.22 -18.05 -8.32
C LYS A 92 -8.99 -18.25 -9.22
N GLN A 93 -9.08 -19.13 -10.21
CA GLN A 93 -7.98 -19.37 -11.16
C GLN A 93 -7.68 -18.13 -12.01
N ALA A 94 -8.69 -17.36 -12.38
CA ALA A 94 -8.53 -16.13 -13.16
C ALA A 94 -7.82 -15.02 -12.33
N ILE A 95 -8.18 -14.87 -11.05
CA ILE A 95 -7.49 -13.95 -10.15
C ILE A 95 -6.04 -14.38 -9.93
N TYR A 96 -5.78 -15.69 -9.77
CA TYR A 96 -4.40 -16.19 -9.65
C TYR A 96 -3.60 -16.04 -10.95
N ALA A 97 -4.23 -16.02 -12.11
CA ALA A 97 -3.53 -15.68 -13.35
C ALA A 97 -3.04 -14.22 -13.35
N ALA A 98 -3.85 -13.29 -12.84
CA ALA A 98 -3.43 -11.89 -12.66
C ALA A 98 -2.33 -11.78 -11.58
N TYR A 99 -2.45 -12.50 -10.46
CA TYR A 99 -1.42 -12.61 -9.43
C TYR A 99 -0.09 -13.10 -10.02
N ASP A 100 -0.10 -14.18 -10.80
CA ASP A 100 1.10 -14.73 -11.42
C ASP A 100 1.71 -13.76 -12.44
N ARG A 101 0.90 -12.99 -13.17
CA ARG A 101 1.42 -11.93 -14.03
C ARG A 101 2.18 -10.87 -13.26
N PHE A 102 1.68 -10.49 -12.07
CA PHE A 102 2.35 -9.51 -11.21
C PHE A 102 3.66 -10.07 -10.63
N TYR A 103 3.61 -11.26 -10.02
CA TYR A 103 4.74 -11.79 -9.24
C TYR A 103 5.73 -12.64 -10.05
N LYS A 104 5.35 -13.13 -11.23
CA LYS A 104 6.16 -14.05 -12.06
C LYS A 104 6.24 -13.64 -13.52
N GLY A 105 5.41 -12.70 -13.97
CA GLY A 105 5.30 -12.28 -15.36
C GLY A 105 6.10 -11.03 -15.71
N ASP A 106 5.63 -10.33 -16.73
CA ASP A 106 6.24 -9.11 -17.28
C ASP A 106 6.34 -7.98 -16.25
N ILE A 107 5.38 -7.89 -15.32
CA ILE A 107 5.40 -6.87 -14.26
C ILE A 107 6.55 -7.15 -13.28
N ALA A 108 6.73 -8.41 -12.85
CA ALA A 108 7.86 -8.78 -11.98
C ALA A 108 9.21 -8.49 -12.65
N GLN A 109 9.33 -8.78 -13.95
CA GLN A 109 10.55 -8.51 -14.71
C GLN A 109 10.88 -7.02 -14.70
N GLU A 110 9.88 -6.16 -14.90
CA GLU A 110 10.06 -4.71 -14.89
C GLU A 110 10.41 -4.17 -13.49
N ILE A 111 9.77 -4.68 -12.44
CA ILE A 111 10.11 -4.32 -11.04
C ILE A 111 11.58 -4.67 -10.74
N VAL A 112 12.00 -5.88 -11.08
CA VAL A 112 13.38 -6.33 -10.83
C VAL A 112 14.39 -5.55 -11.69
N ARG A 113 14.03 -5.23 -12.94
CA ARG A 113 14.87 -4.41 -13.83
C ARG A 113 15.09 -3.03 -13.19
N GLY A 114 14.02 -2.33 -12.82
CA GLY A 114 14.10 -1.01 -12.20
C GLY A 114 14.84 -1.02 -10.86
N ALA A 115 14.59 -2.03 -10.01
CA ALA A 115 15.29 -2.17 -8.74
C ALA A 115 16.81 -2.36 -8.93
N LYS A 116 17.22 -3.17 -9.89
CA LYS A 116 18.65 -3.39 -10.18
C LYS A 116 19.35 -2.14 -10.70
N GLU A 117 18.67 -1.31 -11.48
CA GLU A 117 19.23 -0.04 -11.98
C GLU A 117 19.57 0.93 -10.83
N ASP A 118 18.83 0.87 -9.73
CA ASP A 118 19.07 1.68 -8.54
C ASP A 118 19.86 0.94 -7.45
N GLY A 119 20.50 -0.21 -7.78
CA GLY A 119 21.28 -1.00 -6.83
C GLY A 119 20.47 -1.83 -5.86
N GLY A 120 19.16 -2.00 -6.09
CA GLY A 120 18.26 -2.80 -5.27
C GLY A 120 18.54 -4.30 -5.37
N LEU A 121 18.20 -5.03 -4.31
CA LEU A 121 18.56 -6.45 -4.12
C LEU A 121 17.46 -7.42 -4.59
N PHE A 122 16.28 -6.94 -5.00
CA PHE A 122 15.18 -7.82 -5.43
C PHE A 122 15.55 -8.70 -6.62
N THR A 123 15.19 -9.96 -6.53
CA THR A 123 15.30 -10.94 -7.62
C THR A 123 13.93 -11.40 -8.09
N LEU A 124 13.86 -11.97 -9.29
CA LEU A 124 12.63 -12.61 -9.77
C LEU A 124 12.19 -13.77 -8.86
N GLN A 125 13.16 -14.46 -8.25
CA GLN A 125 12.87 -15.56 -7.34
C GLN A 125 12.22 -15.07 -6.04
N ASP A 126 12.62 -13.91 -5.52
CA ASP A 126 12.00 -13.32 -4.33
C ASP A 126 10.53 -13.01 -4.58
N LEU A 127 10.23 -12.37 -5.71
CA LEU A 127 8.85 -12.07 -6.10
C LEU A 127 8.05 -13.37 -6.35
N ALA A 128 8.60 -14.34 -7.07
CA ALA A 128 7.92 -15.59 -7.38
C ALA A 128 7.62 -16.44 -6.14
N ASN A 129 8.48 -16.35 -5.12
CA ASN A 129 8.32 -17.08 -3.86
C ASN A 129 7.41 -16.37 -2.86
N TRP A 130 7.12 -15.08 -3.09
CA TRP A 130 6.31 -14.32 -2.15
C TRP A 130 4.88 -14.88 -2.06
N LYS A 131 4.39 -15.04 -0.83
CA LYS A 131 3.02 -15.49 -0.54
C LYS A 131 2.49 -14.76 0.68
N VAL A 132 1.22 -14.43 0.65
CA VAL A 132 0.50 -13.94 1.85
C VAL A 132 0.54 -15.03 2.91
N ARG A 133 0.96 -14.68 4.11
CA ARG A 133 0.89 -15.57 5.27
C ARG A 133 -0.44 -15.37 5.98
N ILE A 134 -1.04 -16.46 6.40
CA ILE A 134 -2.15 -16.46 7.35
C ILE A 134 -1.52 -16.77 8.69
N GLU A 135 -1.60 -15.82 9.60
CA GLU A 135 -0.90 -15.87 10.89
C GLU A 135 -1.94 -15.83 12.03
N GLU A 136 -1.64 -16.53 13.11
CA GLU A 136 -2.45 -16.43 14.32
C GLU A 136 -2.17 -15.08 15.01
N PRO A 137 -3.22 -14.35 15.43
CA PRO A 137 -3.03 -13.11 16.15
C PRO A 137 -2.46 -13.36 17.56
N VAL A 138 -1.70 -12.41 18.06
CA VAL A 138 -1.32 -12.38 19.50
C VAL A 138 -2.45 -11.74 20.29
N SER A 139 -2.63 -12.15 21.56
CA SER A 139 -3.72 -11.64 22.38
C SER A 139 -3.33 -11.49 23.86
N THR A 140 -4.08 -10.66 24.56
CA THR A 140 -4.14 -10.59 26.01
C THR A 140 -5.56 -10.30 26.47
N THR A 141 -5.84 -10.53 27.75
CA THR A 141 -7.10 -10.11 28.36
C THR A 141 -6.89 -8.82 29.15
N TYR A 142 -7.74 -7.83 28.93
CA TYR A 142 -7.74 -6.57 29.65
C TYR A 142 -9.15 -6.28 30.18
N LYS A 143 -9.31 -6.14 31.48
CA LYS A 143 -10.60 -5.91 32.17
C LYS A 143 -11.71 -6.89 31.71
N GLY A 144 -11.35 -8.16 31.51
CA GLY A 144 -12.26 -9.21 31.07
C GLY A 144 -12.55 -9.27 29.57
N ILE A 145 -11.91 -8.40 28.76
CA ILE A 145 -12.06 -8.36 27.31
C ILE A 145 -10.80 -8.93 26.67
N THR A 146 -10.95 -9.94 25.81
CA THR A 146 -9.80 -10.43 25.01
C THR A 146 -9.51 -9.47 23.86
N VAL A 147 -8.28 -8.96 23.79
CA VAL A 147 -7.79 -8.04 22.78
C VAL A 147 -6.83 -8.78 21.86
N TYR A 148 -7.14 -8.84 20.58
CA TYR A 148 -6.33 -9.45 19.54
C TYR A 148 -5.55 -8.39 18.75
N LYS A 149 -4.29 -8.67 18.46
CA LYS A 149 -3.42 -7.79 17.67
C LYS A 149 -2.57 -8.59 16.69
N LEU A 150 -2.10 -7.91 15.66
CA LEU A 150 -1.12 -8.46 14.74
C LEU A 150 0.20 -8.75 15.48
N PRO A 151 0.98 -9.77 15.05
CA PRO A 151 2.22 -10.17 15.73
C PRO A 151 3.38 -9.17 15.54
N PHE A 152 4.61 -9.63 15.71
CA PHE A 152 5.82 -8.81 15.92
C PHE A 152 6.24 -7.92 14.76
N TRP A 153 5.75 -8.12 13.58
CA TRP A 153 5.99 -7.21 12.44
C TRP A 153 5.13 -5.93 12.49
N GLN A 154 4.25 -5.83 13.49
CA GLN A 154 3.44 -4.65 13.84
C GLN A 154 3.63 -4.32 15.33
N GLN A 155 3.08 -3.19 15.75
CA GLN A 155 3.13 -2.75 17.16
C GLN A 155 2.09 -3.45 18.07
N GLY A 156 1.53 -4.58 17.62
CA GLY A 156 0.57 -5.35 18.39
C GLY A 156 1.06 -5.74 19.77
N PRO A 157 2.24 -6.37 19.89
CA PRO A 157 2.80 -6.76 21.20
C PRO A 157 3.00 -5.58 22.14
N ALA A 158 3.43 -4.41 21.64
CA ALA A 158 3.60 -3.21 22.47
C ALA A 158 2.28 -2.74 23.10
N LEU A 159 1.18 -2.74 22.32
CA LEU A 159 -0.14 -2.43 22.88
C LEU A 159 -0.57 -3.45 23.92
N LEU A 160 -0.37 -4.75 23.68
CA LEU A 160 -0.74 -5.79 24.64
C LEU A 160 0.05 -5.69 25.93
N GLN A 161 1.34 -5.35 25.87
CA GLN A 161 2.17 -5.07 27.05
C GLN A 161 1.65 -3.85 27.81
N ALA A 162 1.32 -2.77 27.12
CA ALA A 162 0.75 -1.58 27.76
C ALA A 162 -0.56 -1.92 28.50
N LEU A 163 -1.45 -2.71 27.87
CA LEU A 163 -2.69 -3.16 28.52
C LEU A 163 -2.41 -4.04 29.75
N ASN A 164 -1.43 -4.94 29.69
CA ASN A 164 -1.04 -5.77 30.83
C ASN A 164 -0.51 -4.93 32.02
N ILE A 165 0.23 -3.87 31.74
CA ILE A 165 0.70 -2.94 32.79
C ILE A 165 -0.50 -2.18 33.36
N LEU A 166 -1.36 -1.63 32.53
CA LEU A 166 -2.55 -0.87 32.93
C LEU A 166 -3.63 -1.72 33.61
N GLU A 167 -3.61 -3.05 33.47
CA GLU A 167 -4.53 -3.97 34.17
C GLU A 167 -4.49 -3.76 35.68
N ASN A 168 -3.30 -3.41 36.22
CA ASN A 168 -3.07 -3.20 37.63
C ASN A 168 -3.48 -1.78 38.11
N ALA A 169 -3.90 -0.89 37.20
CA ALA A 169 -4.28 0.48 37.52
C ALA A 169 -5.80 0.66 37.52
N ASP A 170 -6.35 1.29 38.56
CA ASP A 170 -7.75 1.71 38.58
C ASP A 170 -7.88 3.08 37.90
N LEU A 171 -7.76 3.07 36.56
CA LEU A 171 -7.87 4.29 35.72
C LEU A 171 -9.21 5.01 35.92
N LYS A 172 -10.29 4.27 36.21
CA LYS A 172 -11.62 4.85 36.40
C LYS A 172 -11.67 5.77 37.63
N SER A 173 -11.07 5.38 38.72
CA SER A 173 -11.02 6.17 39.97
C SER A 173 -10.13 7.40 39.87
N MET A 174 -9.19 7.42 38.89
CA MET A 174 -8.26 8.55 38.71
C MET A 174 -8.93 9.79 38.11
N GLY A 175 -10.04 9.62 37.43
CA GLY A 175 -10.72 10.67 36.68
C GLY A 175 -10.08 10.94 35.32
N PHE A 176 -10.91 11.03 34.27
CA PHE A 176 -10.46 11.26 32.91
C PHE A 176 -9.64 12.56 32.81
N ASN A 177 -8.49 12.50 32.13
CA ASN A 177 -7.58 13.63 31.90
C ASN A 177 -7.05 14.32 33.17
N SER A 178 -7.10 13.69 34.35
CA SER A 178 -6.46 14.19 35.55
C SER A 178 -4.92 14.02 35.46
N PRO A 179 -4.11 14.78 36.23
CA PRO A 179 -2.66 14.57 36.29
C PRO A 179 -2.28 13.11 36.64
N ARG A 180 -3.03 12.48 37.54
CA ARG A 180 -2.82 11.10 37.95
C ARG A 180 -3.14 10.10 36.83
N TYR A 181 -4.18 10.35 36.03
CA TYR A 181 -4.54 9.53 34.88
C TYR A 181 -3.51 9.63 33.76
N ILE A 182 -3.00 10.86 33.49
CA ILE A 182 -1.99 11.12 32.46
C ILE A 182 -0.65 10.47 32.82
N HIS A 183 -0.35 10.37 34.09
CA HIS A 183 0.92 9.82 34.60
C HIS A 183 0.91 8.28 34.70
N ALA A 184 -0.25 7.64 34.75
CA ALA A 184 -0.38 6.20 34.82
C ALA A 184 0.04 5.51 33.52
#